data_7d1e1a635357bef3aa4b2754c92ce990
#
_entry.id   7d1e1a635357bef3aa4b2754c92ce990
#
_cell.length_a   1.000
_cell.length_b   1.000
_cell.length_c   1.000
_cell.angle_alpha   90.00
_cell.angle_beta   90.00
_cell.angle_gamma   90.00
#
_symmetry.space_group_name_H-M   'P 1'
#
loop_
_entity.id
_entity.type
_entity.pdbx_description
1 polymer ?
#
loop_
_entity_poly.entity_id
_entity_poly.type
_entity_poly.pdbx_seq_one_letter_code
_entity_poly.pdbx_strand_id
1 'polypeptide(L)'
;KKRAGDFNQALMDLGREICRPKKPKCEICPISTFCGSYQNNTIEKYPKKSNIKIKLPHYDIGIGIIWRNNKVLITKRKKNGLLGGLWEFPGGKINKNESIENCIKREIKEELNIEVDVAEFIIKVDHQYSHFRITLYAHHCNYKNGDIKCLSADDWKWIHPNAFSDYPFPKANHYIFPNILNRDISSC
;
A
#
# COMPACT_ATOMS: atom_id res chain seq x y z
N LYS A 1 -14.62 -6.02 33.48
CA LYS A 1 -13.87 -4.93 32.80
C LYS A 1 -12.37 -5.25 32.50
N LYS A 2 -11.80 -6.30 33.11
CA LYS A 2 -10.36 -6.62 32.99
C LYS A 2 -9.97 -7.50 31.78
N ARG A 3 -10.91 -8.03 31.00
CA ARG A 3 -10.66 -9.00 29.89
C ARG A 3 -11.29 -8.59 28.55
N ALA A 4 -11.24 -7.30 28.22
CA ALA A 4 -11.83 -6.79 26.99
C ALA A 4 -11.17 -7.39 25.73
N GLY A 5 -9.87 -7.66 25.78
CA GLY A 5 -9.14 -8.32 24.68
C GLY A 5 -9.63 -9.74 24.43
N ASP A 6 -9.81 -10.53 25.49
CA ASP A 6 -10.31 -11.91 25.39
C ASP A 6 -11.75 -11.95 24.86
N PHE A 7 -12.58 -10.99 25.30
CA PHE A 7 -13.95 -10.86 24.80
C PHE A 7 -13.98 -10.56 23.28
N ASN A 8 -13.17 -9.63 22.82
CA ASN A 8 -13.06 -9.31 21.39
C ASN A 8 -12.55 -10.52 20.60
N GLN A 9 -11.56 -11.24 21.14
CA GLN A 9 -11.05 -12.46 20.49
C GLN A 9 -12.15 -13.53 20.42
N ALA A 10 -12.90 -13.76 21.48
CA ALA A 10 -14.00 -14.71 21.49
C ALA A 10 -15.10 -14.38 20.47
N LEU A 11 -15.42 -13.08 20.27
CA LEU A 11 -16.36 -12.65 19.25
C LEU A 11 -15.83 -12.90 17.83
N MET A 12 -14.53 -12.70 17.60
CA MET A 12 -13.92 -13.01 16.30
C MET A 12 -13.95 -14.53 16.02
N ASP A 13 -13.62 -15.35 17.03
CA ASP A 13 -13.65 -16.80 16.92
C ASP A 13 -15.08 -17.32 16.72
N LEU A 14 -16.06 -16.77 17.43
CA LEU A 14 -17.47 -17.05 17.22
C LEU A 14 -17.89 -16.77 15.77
N GLY A 15 -17.50 -15.63 15.21
CA GLY A 15 -17.78 -15.25 13.82
C GLY A 15 -17.11 -16.17 12.79
N ARG A 16 -15.89 -16.65 13.11
CA ARG A 16 -15.13 -17.55 12.24
C ARG A 16 -15.67 -18.98 12.24
N GLU A 17 -15.99 -19.52 13.40
CA GLU A 17 -16.25 -20.95 13.57
C GLU A 17 -17.76 -21.30 13.60
N ILE A 18 -18.59 -20.45 14.15
CA ILE A 18 -19.99 -20.71 14.45
C ILE A 18 -20.93 -19.79 13.67
N CYS A 19 -20.83 -18.47 13.88
CA CYS A 19 -21.75 -17.47 13.33
C CYS A 19 -21.30 -17.02 11.92
N ARG A 20 -21.24 -17.97 10.99
CA ARG A 20 -20.81 -17.69 9.60
C ARG A 20 -21.93 -17.03 8.80
N PRO A 21 -21.62 -16.16 7.82
CA PRO A 21 -22.60 -15.54 6.94
C PRO A 21 -23.45 -16.50 6.13
N LYS A 22 -22.88 -17.69 5.82
CA LYS A 22 -23.58 -18.79 5.16
C LYS A 22 -23.58 -20.01 6.09
N LYS A 23 -24.77 -20.59 6.31
CA LYS A 23 -24.97 -21.78 7.16
C LYS A 23 -24.39 -21.64 8.57
N PRO A 24 -24.85 -20.65 9.37
CA PRO A 24 -24.41 -20.53 10.75
C PRO A 24 -24.84 -21.75 11.57
N LYS A 25 -24.02 -22.15 12.54
CA LYS A 25 -24.28 -23.27 13.44
C LYS A 25 -24.99 -22.79 14.70
N CYS A 26 -26.22 -22.31 14.57
CA CYS A 26 -26.94 -21.64 15.66
C CYS A 26 -27.28 -22.57 16.84
N GLU A 27 -27.50 -23.86 16.58
CA GLU A 27 -27.84 -24.87 17.60
C GLU A 27 -26.73 -25.06 18.64
N ILE A 28 -25.46 -24.93 18.22
CA ILE A 28 -24.30 -25.07 19.12
C ILE A 28 -23.72 -23.72 19.52
N CYS A 29 -24.40 -22.59 19.20
CA CYS A 29 -23.88 -21.27 19.50
C CYS A 29 -24.03 -20.96 21.01
N PRO A 30 -22.93 -20.64 21.71
CA PRO A 30 -22.97 -20.40 23.18
C PRO A 30 -23.79 -19.18 23.58
N ILE A 31 -24.13 -18.29 22.62
CA ILE A 31 -24.94 -17.09 22.86
C ILE A 31 -26.30 -17.16 22.15
N SER A 32 -26.75 -18.34 21.71
CA SER A 32 -28.04 -18.52 21.01
C SER A 32 -29.24 -17.99 21.78
N THR A 33 -29.24 -18.15 23.09
CA THR A 33 -30.31 -17.67 24.01
C THR A 33 -30.41 -16.13 24.07
N PHE A 34 -29.36 -15.42 23.69
CA PHE A 34 -29.31 -13.96 23.64
C PHE A 34 -29.40 -13.43 22.22
N CYS A 35 -29.46 -14.32 21.22
CA CYS A 35 -29.45 -13.95 19.81
C CYS A 35 -30.86 -13.64 19.30
N GLY A 36 -31.19 -12.35 19.13
CA GLY A 36 -32.50 -11.95 18.61
C GLY A 36 -32.80 -12.48 17.20
N SER A 37 -31.77 -12.66 16.36
CA SER A 37 -31.96 -13.22 15.02
C SER A 37 -32.36 -14.72 15.07
N TYR A 38 -31.80 -15.47 16.00
CA TYR A 38 -32.13 -16.89 16.20
C TYR A 38 -33.54 -17.04 16.80
N GLN A 39 -33.84 -16.28 17.88
CA GLN A 39 -35.15 -16.31 18.56
C GLN A 39 -36.30 -15.90 17.63
N ASN A 40 -36.08 -14.94 16.75
CA ASN A 40 -37.11 -14.45 15.83
C ASN A 40 -37.12 -15.15 14.46
N ASN A 41 -36.34 -16.22 14.27
CA ASN A 41 -36.22 -16.95 12.98
C ASN A 41 -35.87 -16.02 11.82
N THR A 42 -34.97 -15.05 12.05
CA THR A 42 -34.56 -14.07 11.02
C THR A 42 -33.09 -14.20 10.62
N ILE A 43 -32.48 -15.37 10.83
CA ILE A 43 -31.07 -15.63 10.58
C ILE A 43 -30.67 -15.28 9.13
N GLU A 44 -31.50 -15.66 8.16
CA GLU A 44 -31.25 -15.44 6.74
C GLU A 44 -31.23 -13.95 6.32
N LYS A 45 -31.79 -13.08 7.17
CA LYS A 45 -31.75 -11.62 6.94
C LYS A 45 -30.42 -10.99 7.32
N TYR A 46 -29.49 -11.76 7.91
CA TYR A 46 -28.22 -11.26 8.42
C TYR A 46 -27.04 -12.09 7.89
N PRO A 47 -25.85 -11.47 7.69
CA PRO A 47 -25.66 -10.02 7.73
C PRO A 47 -26.42 -9.32 6.61
N LYS A 48 -26.94 -8.12 6.88
CA LYS A 48 -27.55 -7.30 5.83
C LYS A 48 -26.47 -6.96 4.81
N LYS A 49 -26.66 -7.36 3.57
CA LYS A 49 -25.78 -6.93 2.48
C LYS A 49 -25.93 -5.43 2.30
N SER A 50 -24.88 -4.69 2.60
CA SER A 50 -24.84 -3.28 2.23
C SER A 50 -24.73 -3.17 0.70
N ASN A 51 -25.77 -2.69 0.05
CA ASN A 51 -25.72 -2.34 -1.37
C ASN A 51 -25.03 -0.98 -1.61
N ILE A 52 -24.53 -0.34 -0.57
CA ILE A 52 -23.81 0.91 -0.68
C ILE A 52 -22.46 0.59 -1.32
N LYS A 53 -22.35 0.82 -2.63
CA LYS A 53 -21.06 0.89 -3.30
C LYS A 53 -20.34 2.14 -2.81
N ILE A 54 -19.54 2.01 -1.78
CA ILE A 54 -18.65 3.10 -1.32
C ILE A 54 -17.71 3.39 -2.48
N LYS A 55 -17.85 4.56 -3.11
CA LYS A 55 -16.93 5.03 -4.13
C LYS A 55 -15.63 5.40 -3.43
N LEU A 56 -14.67 4.49 -3.45
CA LEU A 56 -13.35 4.75 -2.87
C LEU A 56 -12.63 5.85 -3.66
N PRO A 57 -11.97 6.81 -2.98
CA PRO A 57 -11.12 7.76 -3.65
C PRO A 57 -10.02 7.02 -4.43
N HIS A 58 -9.67 7.57 -5.60
CA HIS A 58 -8.64 7.02 -6.47
C HIS A 58 -7.57 8.08 -6.70
N TYR A 59 -6.32 7.66 -6.61
CA TYR A 59 -5.16 8.52 -6.80
C TYR A 59 -4.23 7.92 -7.84
N ASP A 60 -3.86 8.73 -8.82
CA ASP A 60 -2.78 8.44 -9.75
C ASP A 60 -1.47 8.94 -9.13
N ILE A 61 -0.44 8.09 -9.14
CA ILE A 61 0.82 8.33 -8.43
C ILE A 61 1.97 8.04 -9.40
N GLY A 62 2.82 9.05 -9.63
CA GLY A 62 4.08 8.89 -10.36
C GLY A 62 5.21 8.55 -9.39
N ILE A 63 5.96 7.49 -9.67
CA ILE A 63 7.11 7.06 -8.85
C ILE A 63 8.36 6.89 -9.71
N GLY A 64 9.50 7.32 -9.16
CA GLY A 64 10.81 7.21 -9.79
C GLY A 64 11.67 6.11 -9.20
N ILE A 65 12.11 5.17 -10.03
CA ILE A 65 13.13 4.19 -9.68
C ILE A 65 14.47 4.83 -10.02
N ILE A 66 15.06 5.51 -9.04
CA ILE A 66 16.24 6.35 -9.24
C ILE A 66 17.50 5.51 -9.14
N TRP A 67 18.28 5.53 -10.21
CA TRP A 67 19.52 4.76 -10.33
C TRP A 67 20.76 5.61 -10.14
N ARG A 68 21.76 5.04 -9.44
CA ARG A 68 23.14 5.55 -9.34
C ARG A 68 24.08 4.39 -9.00
N ASN A 69 25.10 4.16 -9.82
CA ASN A 69 26.10 3.10 -9.59
C ASN A 69 25.47 1.72 -9.30
N ASN A 70 24.55 1.27 -10.14
CA ASN A 70 23.80 0.00 -10.03
C ASN A 70 23.00 -0.17 -8.72
N LYS A 71 22.74 0.93 -8.01
CA LYS A 71 21.88 0.97 -6.83
C LYS A 71 20.64 1.78 -7.10
N VAL A 72 19.57 1.46 -6.37
CA VAL A 72 18.30 2.14 -6.41
C VAL A 72 18.10 2.91 -5.11
N LEU A 73 17.59 4.14 -5.23
CA LEU A 73 17.25 4.97 -4.07
C LEU A 73 15.89 4.55 -3.52
N ILE A 74 15.84 4.30 -2.24
CA ILE A 74 14.60 4.09 -1.48
C ILE A 74 14.50 5.07 -0.34
N THR A 75 13.28 5.42 0.04
CA THR A 75 12.97 6.32 1.15
C THR A 75 12.10 5.66 2.19
N LYS A 76 12.22 6.06 3.45
CA LYS A 76 11.42 5.53 4.56
C LYS A 76 10.34 6.52 4.94
N ARG A 77 9.09 6.09 4.88
CA ARG A 77 7.92 6.92 5.23
C ARG A 77 7.95 7.33 6.69
N LYS A 78 7.52 8.56 6.98
CA LYS A 78 7.36 9.06 8.36
C LYS A 78 6.45 8.14 9.17
N LYS A 79 6.85 7.81 10.39
CA LYS A 79 6.14 6.88 11.28
C LYS A 79 4.67 7.24 11.50
N ASN A 80 4.36 8.53 11.56
CA ASN A 80 3.01 9.01 11.87
C ASN A 80 2.11 9.15 10.62
N GLY A 81 2.58 8.72 9.43
CA GLY A 81 1.84 8.79 8.17
C GLY A 81 1.16 7.49 7.80
N LEU A 82 0.40 7.54 6.69
CA LEU A 82 -0.17 6.34 6.07
C LEU A 82 0.94 5.37 5.67
N LEU A 83 0.83 4.09 6.05
CA LEU A 83 1.86 3.07 5.84
C LEU A 83 3.23 3.48 6.44
N GLY A 84 3.20 4.16 7.58
CA GLY A 84 4.38 4.71 8.25
C GLY A 84 5.43 3.66 8.59
N GLY A 85 6.71 4.02 8.44
CA GLY A 85 7.85 3.16 8.70
C GLY A 85 8.18 2.16 7.59
N LEU A 86 7.35 2.03 6.56
CA LEU A 86 7.67 1.24 5.37
C LEU A 86 8.60 2.00 4.44
N TRP A 87 9.35 1.26 3.63
CA TRP A 87 10.19 1.80 2.57
C TRP A 87 9.41 1.91 1.27
N GLU A 88 9.74 2.88 0.45
CA GLU A 88 9.09 3.12 -0.83
C GLU A 88 10.06 3.69 -1.86
N PHE A 89 9.64 3.69 -3.12
CA PHE A 89 10.29 4.48 -4.15
C PHE A 89 9.77 5.92 -4.09
N PRO A 90 10.64 6.94 -4.24
CA PRO A 90 10.24 8.34 -4.20
C PRO A 90 9.21 8.69 -5.27
N GLY A 91 8.30 9.58 -4.94
CA GLY A 91 7.26 10.07 -5.82
C GLY A 91 5.96 10.38 -5.11
N GLY A 92 4.96 10.84 -5.86
CA GLY A 92 3.73 11.30 -5.24
C GLY A 92 2.56 11.42 -6.19
N LYS A 93 1.50 12.10 -5.74
CA LYS A 93 0.26 12.24 -6.47
C LYS A 93 0.43 13.14 -7.70
N ILE A 94 -0.09 12.69 -8.82
CA ILE A 94 -0.15 13.46 -10.05
C ILE A 94 -1.21 14.55 -9.88
N ASN A 95 -0.82 15.80 -10.06
CA ASN A 95 -1.72 16.95 -9.99
C ASN A 95 -2.58 17.05 -11.26
N LYS A 96 -3.67 17.82 -11.17
CA LYS A 96 -4.52 18.05 -12.34
C LYS A 96 -3.71 18.73 -13.46
N ASN A 97 -3.76 18.16 -14.65
CA ASN A 97 -3.04 18.63 -15.85
C ASN A 97 -1.50 18.53 -15.77
N GLU A 98 -0.98 17.71 -14.86
CA GLU A 98 0.44 17.42 -14.74
C GLU A 98 0.78 16.14 -15.50
N SER A 99 1.91 16.13 -16.24
CA SER A 99 2.42 14.89 -16.81
C SER A 99 3.06 14.01 -15.74
N ILE A 100 3.12 12.70 -15.99
CA ILE A 100 3.73 11.73 -15.05
C ILE A 100 5.19 12.11 -14.78
N GLU A 101 5.94 12.45 -15.84
CA GLU A 101 7.35 12.82 -15.74
C GLU A 101 7.55 14.09 -14.90
N ASN A 102 6.70 15.10 -15.10
CA ASN A 102 6.77 16.34 -14.33
C ASN A 102 6.42 16.09 -12.86
N CYS A 103 5.40 15.26 -12.59
CA CYS A 103 5.08 14.84 -11.24
C CYS A 103 6.27 14.16 -10.56
N ILE A 104 6.90 13.19 -11.21
CA ILE A 104 8.07 12.48 -10.66
C ILE A 104 9.20 13.47 -10.36
N LYS A 105 9.55 14.37 -11.29
CA LYS A 105 10.61 15.37 -11.07
C LYS A 105 10.28 16.29 -9.91
N ARG A 106 9.04 16.81 -9.85
CA ARG A 106 8.58 17.70 -8.78
C ARG A 106 8.63 17.03 -7.42
N GLU A 107 8.02 15.86 -7.28
CA GLU A 107 7.95 15.12 -6.01
C GLU A 107 9.36 14.75 -5.51
N ILE A 108 10.23 14.26 -6.39
CA ILE A 108 11.62 13.93 -6.02
C ILE A 108 12.38 15.19 -5.57
N LYS A 109 12.15 16.32 -6.22
CA LYS A 109 12.76 17.58 -5.82
C LYS A 109 12.23 18.06 -4.46
N GLU A 110 10.92 17.95 -4.24
CA GLU A 110 10.26 18.35 -2.99
C GLU A 110 10.63 17.42 -1.82
N GLU A 111 10.73 16.12 -2.06
CA GLU A 111 11.00 15.14 -1.01
C GLU A 111 12.48 15.02 -0.65
N LEU A 112 13.37 15.10 -1.64
CA LEU A 112 14.78 14.73 -1.52
C LEU A 112 15.77 15.81 -1.91
N ASN A 113 15.32 16.94 -2.47
CA ASN A 113 16.15 18.05 -2.96
C ASN A 113 17.16 17.64 -4.06
N ILE A 114 16.91 16.59 -4.80
CA ILE A 114 17.74 16.16 -5.93
C ILE A 114 17.03 16.38 -7.26
N GLU A 115 17.80 16.32 -8.34
CA GLU A 115 17.30 16.36 -9.71
C GLU A 115 17.54 15.02 -10.40
N VAL A 116 16.56 14.63 -11.20
CA VAL A 116 16.60 13.38 -11.95
C VAL A 116 16.19 13.61 -13.41
N ASP A 117 16.75 12.80 -14.28
CA ASP A 117 16.25 12.65 -15.64
C ASP A 117 15.33 11.41 -15.66
N VAL A 118 14.04 11.65 -15.96
CA VAL A 118 13.05 10.58 -16.08
C VAL A 118 13.26 9.89 -17.42
N ALA A 119 13.39 8.58 -17.36
CA ALA A 119 13.65 7.71 -18.49
C ALA A 119 12.44 6.79 -18.77
N GLU A 120 12.69 5.55 -19.21
CA GLU A 120 11.67 4.65 -19.72
C GLU A 120 10.60 4.31 -18.67
N PHE A 121 9.38 4.16 -19.16
CA PHE A 121 8.27 3.61 -18.39
C PHE A 121 8.54 2.13 -18.06
N ILE A 122 8.28 1.75 -16.82
CA ILE A 122 8.48 0.38 -16.33
C ILE A 122 7.16 -0.40 -16.35
N ILE A 123 6.21 0.06 -15.55
CA ILE A 123 4.94 -0.65 -15.34
C ILE A 123 3.89 0.29 -14.73
N LYS A 124 2.63 0.00 -15.04
CA LYS A 124 1.45 0.52 -14.36
C LYS A 124 0.93 -0.53 -13.39
N VAL A 125 0.69 -0.16 -12.13
CA VAL A 125 0.16 -1.05 -11.09
C VAL A 125 -1.11 -0.44 -10.51
N ASP A 126 -2.25 -1.11 -10.69
CA ASP A 126 -3.50 -0.77 -10.01
C ASP A 126 -3.59 -1.57 -8.69
N HIS A 127 -3.82 -0.88 -7.58
CA HIS A 127 -3.94 -1.52 -6.27
C HIS A 127 -5.05 -0.88 -5.43
N GLN A 128 -5.80 -1.72 -4.71
CA GLN A 128 -6.87 -1.26 -3.82
C GLN A 128 -6.53 -1.58 -2.37
N TYR A 129 -6.57 -0.54 -1.55
CA TYR A 129 -6.57 -0.64 -0.09
C TYR A 129 -8.01 -0.57 0.45
N SER A 130 -8.19 -0.76 1.74
CA SER A 130 -9.53 -0.76 2.37
C SER A 130 -10.31 0.54 2.15
N HIS A 131 -9.62 1.69 2.06
CA HIS A 131 -10.25 3.01 2.07
C HIS A 131 -9.96 3.85 0.81
N PHE A 132 -9.08 3.38 -0.08
CA PHE A 132 -8.74 4.09 -1.32
C PHE A 132 -8.15 3.13 -2.36
N ARG A 133 -8.07 3.60 -3.60
CA ARG A 133 -7.39 2.93 -4.71
C ARG A 133 -6.27 3.81 -5.22
N ILE A 134 -5.24 3.17 -5.74
CA ILE A 134 -4.13 3.85 -6.39
C ILE A 134 -3.83 3.21 -7.74
N THR A 135 -3.32 4.02 -8.65
CA THR A 135 -2.61 3.59 -9.83
C THR A 135 -1.19 4.15 -9.75
N LEU A 136 -0.20 3.27 -9.65
CA LEU A 136 1.22 3.65 -9.69
C LEU A 136 1.71 3.63 -11.13
N TYR A 137 2.39 4.68 -11.54
CA TYR A 137 3.12 4.77 -12.80
C TYR A 137 4.62 4.82 -12.49
N ALA A 138 5.30 3.71 -12.68
CA ALA A 138 6.73 3.58 -12.38
C ALA A 138 7.57 3.89 -13.61
N HIS A 139 8.57 4.74 -13.41
CA HIS A 139 9.57 5.09 -14.43
C HIS A 139 10.98 4.87 -13.91
N HIS A 140 11.89 4.46 -14.78
CA HIS A 140 13.31 4.58 -14.50
C HIS A 140 13.69 6.06 -14.44
N CYS A 141 14.60 6.39 -13.52
CA CYS A 141 15.15 7.73 -13.39
C CYS A 141 16.65 7.63 -13.19
N ASN A 142 17.41 8.51 -13.86
CA ASN A 142 18.84 8.64 -13.64
C ASN A 142 19.08 9.81 -12.68
N TYR A 143 19.87 9.57 -11.62
CA TYR A 143 20.31 10.65 -10.73
C TYR A 143 21.18 11.62 -11.52
N LYS A 144 20.84 12.92 -11.45
CA LYS A 144 21.54 13.97 -12.16
C LYS A 144 22.47 14.77 -11.25
N ASN A 145 21.90 15.43 -10.25
CA ASN A 145 22.65 16.23 -9.29
C ASN A 145 21.85 16.49 -8.00
N GLY A 146 22.51 17.16 -7.05
CA GLY A 146 21.93 17.58 -5.78
C GLY A 146 22.41 16.75 -4.59
N ASP A 147 22.32 17.32 -3.39
CA ASP A 147 22.58 16.61 -2.14
C ASP A 147 21.26 16.09 -1.59
N ILE A 148 21.19 14.77 -1.32
CA ILE A 148 19.98 14.15 -0.80
C ILE A 148 19.70 14.70 0.60
N LYS A 149 18.55 15.33 0.75
CA LYS A 149 18.02 15.79 2.04
C LYS A 149 16.62 15.21 2.22
N CYS A 150 16.41 14.45 3.28
CA CYS A 150 15.06 13.97 3.63
C CYS A 150 14.20 15.13 4.12
N LEU A 151 13.40 15.71 3.24
CA LEU A 151 12.47 16.79 3.58
C LEU A 151 11.11 16.22 4.05
N SER A 152 10.68 15.11 3.48
CA SER A 152 9.39 14.48 3.78
C SER A 152 9.49 13.03 4.28
N ALA A 153 10.67 12.39 4.24
CA ALA A 153 10.93 11.03 4.70
C ALA A 153 11.71 11.00 6.04
N ASP A 154 11.69 9.86 6.75
CA ASP A 154 12.48 9.67 7.98
C ASP A 154 13.91 9.21 7.69
N ASP A 155 14.14 8.55 6.54
CA ASP A 155 15.44 7.99 6.14
C ASP A 155 15.49 7.74 4.63
N TRP A 156 16.67 7.52 4.07
CA TRP A 156 16.89 7.12 2.69
C TRP A 156 18.11 6.21 2.55
N LYS A 157 18.12 5.37 1.50
CA LYS A 157 19.25 4.47 1.23
C LYS A 157 19.41 4.21 -0.26
N TRP A 158 20.69 4.05 -0.67
CA TRP A 158 21.03 3.41 -1.93
C TRP A 158 21.22 1.92 -1.69
N ILE A 159 20.37 1.09 -2.27
CA ILE A 159 20.43 -0.38 -2.12
C ILE A 159 20.56 -1.06 -3.47
N HIS A 160 21.17 -2.23 -3.49
CA HIS A 160 21.15 -3.09 -4.66
C HIS A 160 19.74 -3.68 -4.82
N PRO A 161 19.18 -3.83 -6.06
CA PRO A 161 17.85 -4.39 -6.26
C PRO A 161 17.64 -5.76 -5.59
N ASN A 162 18.65 -6.61 -5.54
CA ASN A 162 18.58 -7.92 -4.88
C ASN A 162 18.31 -7.84 -3.36
N ALA A 163 18.49 -6.67 -2.76
CA ALA A 163 18.24 -6.44 -1.33
C ALA A 163 16.81 -5.93 -1.02
N PHE A 164 15.91 -5.87 -2.01
CA PHE A 164 14.52 -5.41 -1.76
C PHE A 164 13.81 -6.22 -0.68
N SER A 165 14.09 -7.52 -0.56
CA SER A 165 13.51 -8.40 0.46
C SER A 165 13.90 -8.04 1.90
N ASP A 166 15.00 -7.31 2.09
CA ASP A 166 15.51 -6.93 3.42
C ASP A 166 14.77 -5.70 3.99
N TYR A 167 13.93 -5.09 3.18
CA TYR A 167 13.20 -3.88 3.52
C TYR A 167 11.69 -4.09 3.41
N PRO A 168 10.89 -3.68 4.42
CA PRO A 168 9.44 -3.77 4.34
C PRO A 168 8.87 -2.69 3.40
N PHE A 169 8.28 -3.10 2.28
CA PHE A 169 7.60 -2.24 1.33
C PHE A 169 6.08 -2.43 1.38
N PRO A 170 5.27 -1.41 0.99
CA PRO A 170 3.85 -1.58 0.71
C PRO A 170 3.63 -2.62 -0.40
N LYS A 171 2.54 -3.37 -0.31
CA LYS A 171 2.24 -4.46 -1.26
C LYS A 171 2.26 -4.01 -2.73
N ALA A 172 1.80 -2.80 -3.02
CA ALA A 172 1.79 -2.27 -4.38
C ALA A 172 3.19 -2.17 -5.01
N ASN A 173 4.23 -1.90 -4.21
CA ASN A 173 5.61 -1.81 -4.69
C ASN A 173 6.18 -3.18 -5.09
N HIS A 174 5.74 -4.27 -4.47
CA HIS A 174 6.22 -5.62 -4.81
C HIS A 174 5.93 -6.03 -6.25
N TYR A 175 4.88 -5.48 -6.87
CA TYR A 175 4.57 -5.75 -8.28
C TYR A 175 5.57 -5.12 -9.26
N ILE A 176 6.40 -4.18 -8.79
CA ILE A 176 7.39 -3.48 -9.60
C ILE A 176 8.73 -4.21 -9.58
N PHE A 177 9.07 -4.90 -8.48
CA PHE A 177 10.37 -5.54 -8.27
C PHE A 177 10.83 -6.43 -9.43
N PRO A 178 10.00 -7.33 -10.01
CA PRO A 178 10.44 -8.18 -11.10
C PRO A 178 10.95 -7.39 -12.31
N ASN A 179 10.31 -6.25 -12.61
CA ASN A 179 10.71 -5.40 -13.73
C ASN A 179 12.02 -4.64 -13.47
N ILE A 180 12.34 -4.36 -12.21
CA ILE A 180 13.63 -3.75 -11.83
C ILE A 180 14.75 -4.79 -11.85
N LEU A 181 14.49 -6.01 -11.36
CA LEU A 181 15.47 -7.09 -11.29
C LEU A 181 15.86 -7.63 -12.67
N ASN A 182 14.93 -7.62 -13.63
CA ASN A 182 15.14 -8.11 -14.99
C ASN A 182 15.78 -7.05 -15.92
N ARG A 183 16.15 -5.88 -15.40
CA ARG A 183 16.87 -4.89 -16.19
C ARG A 183 18.28 -5.40 -16.49
N ASP A 184 18.60 -5.56 -17.77
CA ASP A 184 19.99 -5.80 -18.20
C ASP A 184 20.86 -4.62 -17.80
N ILE A 185 21.71 -4.84 -16.78
CA ILE A 185 22.63 -3.82 -16.21
C ILE A 185 23.77 -3.47 -17.19
N SER A 186 23.78 -4.07 -18.38
CA SER A 186 24.84 -3.91 -19.40
C SER A 186 24.72 -2.63 -20.24
N SER A 187 23.75 -1.75 -19.98
CA SER A 187 23.47 -0.54 -20.82
C SER A 187 23.56 0.79 -20.03
N CYS A 188 24.42 0.90 -19.03
CA CYS A 188 24.76 2.18 -18.37
C CYS A 188 26.24 2.46 -18.42
#